data_883a8609328e479081c4ff8a0c6006f9
#
_entry.id   883a8609328e479081c4ff8a0c6006f9
#
_cell.length_a   1.000
_cell.length_b   1.000
_cell.length_c   1.000
_cell.angle_alpha   90.00
_cell.angle_beta   90.00
_cell.angle_gamma   90.00
#
_symmetry.space_group_name_H-M   'P 1'
#
loop_
_entity.id
_entity.type
_entity.pdbx_description
1 polymer ?
#
loop_
_entity_poly.entity_id
_entity_poly.type
_entity_poly.pdbx_seq_one_letter_code
_entity_poly.pdbx_strand_id
1 'polypeptide(L)'
;MADDCPLAGIPALPPLLARGALLSPLKRPRPDADFPRTRLVVPRLRVNPARLAAYERVCGFPTGADTLPPTYPHVLGFPLAMRLMSGRHFPLPLLGLVHTSIGLTRRAPLPTAGTYELAVHVEALLPHRRGTEAAVVTELRADGDLVWESRSTYLARHRTEGTDSPGAPRQEEAPLPVRAEWRLAGDLGRRYGAASGDRNPIHLHPLTARLFGFPRAIAHGMWSVARCLAEHGTPEAVTVRAAFKAPVPLPGTVTYGAGNGRFELRDDEGRLHLSGEAGRYPAA
;
A
#
# COMPACT_ATOMS: atom_id res chain seq x y z
N MET A 1 -24.04 7.40 4.17
CA MET A 1 -23.64 6.51 3.06
C MET A 1 -22.69 7.30 2.17
N ALA A 2 -21.67 6.67 1.59
CA ALA A 2 -20.83 7.31 0.59
C ALA A 2 -21.59 7.38 -0.74
N ASP A 3 -21.49 8.52 -1.46
CA ASP A 3 -22.13 8.70 -2.76
C ASP A 3 -21.25 8.06 -3.86
N ASP A 4 -21.83 7.14 -4.63
CA ASP A 4 -21.12 6.50 -5.74
C ASP A 4 -20.89 7.50 -6.88
N CYS A 5 -19.64 7.59 -7.31
CA CYS A 5 -19.19 8.40 -8.42
C CYS A 5 -18.57 7.49 -9.49
N PRO A 6 -19.32 7.10 -10.52
CA PRO A 6 -18.80 6.23 -11.57
C PRO A 6 -17.75 6.95 -12.43
N LEU A 7 -16.71 6.22 -12.77
CA LEU A 7 -15.62 6.65 -13.64
C LEU A 7 -15.62 5.83 -14.92
N ALA A 8 -15.34 6.48 -16.05
CA ALA A 8 -15.18 5.78 -17.34
C ALA A 8 -13.94 4.86 -17.38
N GLY A 9 -12.99 5.03 -16.45
CA GLY A 9 -11.79 4.24 -16.35
C GLY A 9 -10.84 4.71 -15.26
N ILE A 10 -9.70 4.06 -15.15
CA ILE A 10 -8.67 4.40 -14.17
C ILE A 10 -8.02 5.74 -14.55
N PRO A 11 -7.98 6.74 -13.63
CA PRO A 11 -7.39 8.04 -13.93
C PRO A 11 -5.87 7.98 -14.06
N ALA A 12 -5.29 8.92 -14.84
CA ALA A 12 -3.86 9.06 -14.95
C ALA A 12 -3.25 9.61 -13.66
N LEU A 13 -2.18 8.98 -13.16
CA LEU A 13 -1.51 9.35 -11.90
C LEU A 13 -0.73 10.67 -11.95
N PRO A 14 0.05 11.01 -12.99
CA PRO A 14 0.92 12.18 -12.95
C PRO A 14 0.20 13.49 -12.61
N PRO A 15 -0.94 13.84 -13.24
CA PRO A 15 -1.65 15.08 -12.89
C PRO A 15 -2.23 15.06 -11.47
N LEU A 16 -2.60 13.89 -10.95
CA LEU A 16 -3.11 13.75 -9.58
C LEU A 16 -2.00 13.99 -8.55
N LEU A 17 -0.83 13.42 -8.77
CA LEU A 17 0.33 13.62 -7.90
C LEU A 17 0.80 15.08 -7.92
N ALA A 18 0.86 15.70 -9.10
CA ALA A 18 1.19 17.12 -9.23
C ALA A 18 0.18 18.01 -8.48
N ARG A 19 -1.12 17.77 -8.66
CA ARG A 19 -2.18 18.50 -7.93
C ARG A 19 -2.04 18.33 -6.42
N GLY A 20 -1.82 17.09 -5.97
CA GLY A 20 -1.66 16.78 -4.55
C GLY A 20 -0.43 17.46 -3.94
N ALA A 21 0.69 17.51 -4.67
CA ALA A 21 1.89 18.22 -4.25
C ALA A 21 1.65 19.72 -4.12
N LEU A 22 1.02 20.35 -5.12
CA LEU A 22 0.71 21.79 -5.12
C LEU A 22 -0.26 22.18 -3.99
N LEU A 23 -1.24 21.34 -3.68
CA LEU A 23 -2.21 21.62 -2.62
C LEU A 23 -1.68 21.28 -1.21
N SER A 24 -0.63 20.49 -1.07
CA SER A 24 -0.14 20.01 0.23
C SER A 24 0.19 21.14 1.22
N PRO A 25 0.83 22.26 0.85
CA PRO A 25 1.11 23.34 1.78
C PRO A 25 -0.13 24.05 2.35
N LEU A 26 -1.26 23.92 1.67
CA LEU A 26 -2.54 24.52 2.07
C LEU A 26 -3.36 23.63 3.00
N LYS A 27 -2.93 22.37 3.20
CA LYS A 27 -3.65 21.40 4.02
C LYS A 27 -3.33 21.59 5.50
N ARG A 28 -4.35 21.38 6.33
CA ARG A 28 -4.23 21.42 7.79
C ARG A 28 -4.77 20.12 8.37
N PRO A 29 -3.90 19.14 8.60
CA PRO A 29 -4.33 17.82 9.07
C PRO A 29 -4.89 17.88 10.49
N ARG A 30 -6.10 17.34 10.66
CA ARG A 30 -6.78 17.17 11.96
C ARG A 30 -7.65 15.92 11.88
N PRO A 31 -7.79 15.16 12.99
CA PRO A 31 -8.59 13.94 12.99
C PRO A 31 -10.11 14.20 12.90
N ASP A 32 -10.55 15.38 13.29
CA ASP A 32 -11.95 15.86 13.24
C ASP A 32 -12.29 16.64 11.97
N ALA A 33 -11.34 16.77 11.02
CA ALA A 33 -11.59 17.44 9.76
C ALA A 33 -12.61 16.68 8.92
N ASP A 34 -13.43 17.42 8.18
CA ASP A 34 -14.28 16.80 7.16
C ASP A 34 -13.43 16.25 6.00
N PHE A 35 -13.91 15.16 5.39
CA PHE A 35 -13.22 14.47 4.30
C PHE A 35 -14.22 13.99 3.22
N PRO A 36 -13.75 13.73 1.99
CA PRO A 36 -14.63 13.30 0.90
C PRO A 36 -15.37 12.01 1.23
N ARG A 37 -16.70 12.04 1.19
CA ARG A 37 -17.56 10.86 1.37
C ARG A 37 -17.83 10.11 0.06
N THR A 38 -17.21 10.57 -1.04
CA THR A 38 -17.39 9.99 -2.38
C THR A 38 -16.73 8.62 -2.45
N ARG A 39 -17.45 7.63 -2.97
CA ARG A 39 -16.93 6.33 -3.38
C ARG A 39 -16.70 6.36 -4.89
N LEU A 40 -15.44 6.34 -5.34
CA LEU A 40 -15.08 6.30 -6.76
C LEU A 40 -15.23 4.86 -7.26
N VAL A 41 -15.95 4.68 -8.37
CA VAL A 41 -16.27 3.35 -8.91
C VAL A 41 -15.86 3.24 -10.38
N VAL A 42 -15.11 2.19 -10.73
CA VAL A 42 -14.87 1.75 -12.11
C VAL A 42 -15.67 0.46 -12.33
N PRO A 43 -16.82 0.52 -13.00
CA PRO A 43 -17.79 -0.59 -12.98
C PRO A 43 -17.40 -1.79 -13.84
N ARG A 44 -16.48 -1.64 -14.80
CA ARG A 44 -16.07 -2.71 -15.74
C ARG A 44 -14.57 -2.69 -15.95
N LEU A 45 -13.84 -3.01 -14.89
CA LEU A 45 -12.39 -3.11 -14.94
C LEU A 45 -11.96 -4.45 -15.54
N ARG A 46 -11.11 -4.39 -16.55
CA ARG A 46 -10.34 -5.55 -17.04
C ARG A 46 -8.87 -5.37 -16.74
N VAL A 47 -8.22 -6.45 -16.38
CA VAL A 47 -6.78 -6.45 -16.08
C VAL A 47 -5.98 -6.41 -17.38
N ASN A 48 -4.96 -5.55 -17.42
CA ASN A 48 -4.01 -5.53 -18.53
C ASN A 48 -2.94 -6.61 -18.31
N PRO A 49 -2.84 -7.64 -19.17
CA PRO A 49 -1.94 -8.77 -18.95
C PRO A 49 -0.46 -8.37 -18.95
N ALA A 50 -0.06 -7.41 -19.77
CA ALA A 50 1.34 -6.96 -19.83
C ALA A 50 1.76 -6.23 -18.54
N ARG A 51 0.88 -5.42 -17.96
CA ARG A 51 1.12 -4.76 -16.68
C ARG A 51 1.14 -5.75 -15.52
N LEU A 52 0.22 -6.71 -15.54
CA LEU A 52 0.20 -7.79 -14.55
C LEU A 52 1.53 -8.56 -14.57
N ALA A 53 1.95 -9.04 -15.73
CA ALA A 53 3.20 -9.79 -15.88
C ALA A 53 4.44 -8.96 -15.44
N ALA A 54 4.45 -7.64 -15.69
CA ALA A 54 5.52 -6.77 -15.18
C ALA A 54 5.52 -6.67 -13.65
N TYR A 55 4.32 -6.58 -13.05
CA TYR A 55 4.15 -6.57 -11.60
C TYR A 55 4.57 -7.89 -10.96
N GLU A 56 4.12 -9.02 -11.50
CA GLU A 56 4.47 -10.36 -11.04
C GLU A 56 5.99 -10.54 -11.02
N ARG A 57 6.68 -10.21 -12.11
CA ARG A 57 8.15 -10.30 -12.21
C ARG A 57 8.86 -9.44 -11.17
N VAL A 58 8.47 -8.19 -10.98
CA VAL A 58 9.17 -7.29 -10.05
C VAL A 58 8.91 -7.64 -8.59
N CYS A 59 7.77 -8.27 -8.28
CA CYS A 59 7.41 -8.71 -6.93
C CYS A 59 7.80 -10.18 -6.65
N GLY A 60 8.19 -10.96 -7.68
CA GLY A 60 8.59 -12.35 -7.53
C GLY A 60 7.41 -13.33 -7.47
N PHE A 61 6.24 -12.96 -7.98
CA PHE A 61 5.14 -13.90 -8.21
C PHE A 61 5.37 -14.71 -9.50
N PRO A 62 4.82 -15.93 -9.59
CA PRO A 62 4.79 -16.67 -10.84
C PRO A 62 4.11 -15.84 -11.95
N THR A 63 4.76 -15.75 -13.13
CA THR A 63 4.22 -15.01 -14.26
C THR A 63 3.28 -15.88 -15.07
N GLY A 64 2.10 -15.37 -15.42
CA GLY A 64 1.12 -16.09 -16.24
C GLY A 64 0.23 -17.04 -15.46
N ALA A 65 0.11 -16.86 -14.16
CA ALA A 65 -0.91 -17.58 -13.38
C ALA A 65 -2.32 -17.14 -13.79
N ASP A 66 -3.30 -18.04 -13.66
CA ASP A 66 -4.70 -17.77 -14.00
C ASP A 66 -5.40 -16.84 -13.01
N THR A 67 -4.78 -16.57 -11.85
CA THR A 67 -5.33 -15.73 -10.78
C THR A 67 -4.40 -14.60 -10.44
N LEU A 68 -4.99 -13.44 -10.06
CA LEU A 68 -4.26 -12.26 -9.65
C LEU A 68 -3.51 -12.48 -8.33
N PRO A 69 -2.29 -11.95 -8.19
CA PRO A 69 -1.63 -11.85 -6.89
C PRO A 69 -2.52 -11.10 -5.87
N PRO A 70 -2.53 -11.50 -4.58
CA PRO A 70 -3.43 -10.92 -3.58
C PRO A 70 -3.26 -9.41 -3.38
N THR A 71 -2.10 -8.87 -3.71
CA THR A 71 -1.78 -7.44 -3.60
C THR A 71 -2.08 -6.63 -4.87
N TYR A 72 -2.35 -7.28 -6.01
CA TYR A 72 -2.52 -6.58 -7.28
C TYR A 72 -3.78 -5.69 -7.36
N PRO A 73 -4.94 -6.07 -6.79
CA PRO A 73 -6.10 -5.18 -6.76
C PRO A 73 -5.85 -3.84 -6.05
N HIS A 74 -5.01 -3.81 -5.01
CA HIS A 74 -4.59 -2.56 -4.38
C HIS A 74 -3.85 -1.64 -5.37
N VAL A 75 -2.99 -2.20 -6.24
CA VAL A 75 -2.29 -1.44 -7.29
C VAL A 75 -3.28 -0.85 -8.30
N LEU A 76 -4.32 -1.61 -8.65
CA LEU A 76 -5.39 -1.13 -9.55
C LEU A 76 -6.20 0.01 -8.90
N GLY A 77 -6.42 -0.05 -7.59
CA GLY A 77 -7.13 0.99 -6.81
C GLY A 77 -6.30 2.23 -6.52
N PHE A 78 -4.97 2.15 -6.58
CA PHE A 78 -4.09 3.25 -6.20
C PHE A 78 -4.36 4.57 -6.95
N PRO A 79 -4.62 4.61 -8.26
CA PRO A 79 -4.98 5.86 -8.94
C PRO A 79 -6.29 6.49 -8.44
N LEU A 80 -7.26 5.69 -8.03
CA LEU A 80 -8.52 6.18 -7.45
C LEU A 80 -8.27 6.76 -6.06
N ALA A 81 -7.46 6.08 -5.23
CA ALA A 81 -7.03 6.58 -3.93
C ALA A 81 -6.28 7.91 -4.08
N MET A 82 -5.36 8.02 -5.05
CA MET A 82 -4.67 9.27 -5.34
C MET A 82 -5.62 10.38 -5.83
N ARG A 83 -6.67 10.05 -6.59
CA ARG A 83 -7.68 11.03 -6.99
C ARG A 83 -8.42 11.63 -5.80
N LEU A 84 -8.78 10.83 -4.80
CA LEU A 84 -9.38 11.30 -3.55
C LEU A 84 -8.39 12.13 -2.72
N MET A 85 -7.22 11.55 -2.43
CA MET A 85 -6.24 12.13 -1.51
C MET A 85 -5.56 13.39 -2.09
N SER A 86 -5.43 13.52 -3.42
CA SER A 86 -4.93 14.74 -4.05
C SER A 86 -5.97 15.85 -4.16
N GLY A 87 -7.24 15.58 -3.88
CA GLY A 87 -8.34 16.55 -3.97
C GLY A 87 -8.24 17.64 -2.90
N ARG A 88 -8.83 18.82 -3.18
CA ARG A 88 -8.84 19.94 -2.22
C ARG A 88 -9.62 19.65 -0.93
N HIS A 89 -10.65 18.82 -1.00
CA HIS A 89 -11.48 18.42 0.15
C HIS A 89 -10.87 17.31 1.02
N PHE A 90 -9.78 16.69 0.59
CA PHE A 90 -9.04 15.75 1.42
C PHE A 90 -8.11 16.56 2.35
N PRO A 91 -8.24 16.48 3.69
CA PRO A 91 -7.60 17.43 4.58
C PRO A 91 -6.12 17.20 4.84
N LEU A 92 -5.60 15.98 4.53
CA LEU A 92 -4.20 15.65 4.78
C LEU A 92 -3.33 16.04 3.58
N PRO A 93 -2.09 16.55 3.81
CA PRO A 93 -1.14 16.83 2.72
C PRO A 93 -0.68 15.54 2.07
N LEU A 94 -0.65 15.49 0.74
CA LEU A 94 -0.13 14.33 0.02
C LEU A 94 1.38 14.20 0.17
N LEU A 95 2.10 15.34 0.18
CA LEU A 95 3.54 15.34 0.45
C LEU A 95 3.81 14.99 1.91
N GLY A 96 4.67 14.01 2.13
CA GLY A 96 5.01 13.53 3.47
C GLY A 96 3.97 12.55 4.07
N LEU A 97 2.92 12.21 3.33
CA LEU A 97 1.97 11.18 3.73
C LEU A 97 2.67 9.81 3.73
N VAL A 98 2.60 9.09 4.83
CA VAL A 98 3.29 7.81 5.03
C VAL A 98 2.28 6.67 5.11
N HIS A 99 2.41 5.67 4.25
CA HIS A 99 1.63 4.43 4.35
C HIS A 99 2.11 3.65 5.59
N THR A 100 1.25 3.45 6.57
CA THR A 100 1.60 2.87 7.89
C THR A 100 1.18 1.42 8.02
N SER A 101 0.06 1.03 7.41
CA SER A 101 -0.40 -0.36 7.42
C SER A 101 -1.32 -0.67 6.24
N ILE A 102 -1.45 -1.95 5.95
CA ILE A 102 -2.47 -2.50 5.07
C ILE A 102 -3.03 -3.78 5.65
N GLY A 103 -4.36 -3.89 5.67
CA GLY A 103 -5.08 -5.14 5.76
C GLY A 103 -5.70 -5.46 4.41
N LEU A 104 -5.65 -6.69 3.96
CA LEU A 104 -6.36 -7.14 2.77
C LEU A 104 -7.01 -8.50 3.00
N THR A 105 -8.14 -8.71 2.35
CA THR A 105 -8.88 -9.97 2.36
C THR A 105 -9.22 -10.35 0.93
N ARG A 106 -8.76 -11.52 0.49
CA ARG A 106 -9.20 -12.17 -0.74
C ARG A 106 -10.11 -13.34 -0.35
N ARG A 107 -11.38 -13.26 -0.74
CA ARG A 107 -12.42 -14.24 -0.35
C ARG A 107 -12.49 -15.41 -1.31
N ALA A 108 -12.14 -15.16 -2.58
CA ALA A 108 -12.16 -16.15 -3.66
C ALA A 108 -10.99 -15.92 -4.63
N PRO A 109 -10.64 -16.91 -5.46
CA PRO A 109 -9.72 -16.70 -6.58
C PRO A 109 -10.17 -15.53 -7.46
N LEU A 110 -9.22 -14.76 -7.97
CA LEU A 110 -9.47 -13.61 -8.84
C LEU A 110 -8.96 -13.93 -10.25
N PRO A 111 -9.77 -14.47 -11.15
CA PRO A 111 -9.34 -14.81 -12.51
C PRO A 111 -8.74 -13.62 -13.25
N THR A 112 -7.60 -13.81 -13.91
CA THR A 112 -6.91 -12.75 -14.67
C THR A 112 -7.74 -12.25 -15.85
N ALA A 113 -8.59 -13.10 -16.43
CA ALA A 113 -9.53 -12.76 -17.50
C ALA A 113 -10.87 -12.15 -17.00
N GLY A 114 -11.05 -12.05 -15.68
CA GLY A 114 -12.26 -11.54 -15.06
C GLY A 114 -12.57 -10.08 -15.40
N THR A 115 -13.83 -9.73 -15.25
CA THR A 115 -14.30 -8.33 -15.28
C THR A 115 -14.78 -7.99 -13.88
N TYR A 116 -14.33 -6.86 -13.35
CA TYR A 116 -14.54 -6.48 -11.97
C TYR A 116 -15.15 -5.08 -11.85
N GLU A 117 -15.88 -4.84 -10.78
CA GLU A 117 -16.10 -3.49 -10.29
C GLU A 117 -15.01 -3.16 -9.27
N LEU A 118 -14.30 -2.06 -9.48
CA LEU A 118 -13.29 -1.55 -8.57
C LEU A 118 -13.82 -0.28 -7.91
N ALA A 119 -13.84 -0.25 -6.58
CA ALA A 119 -14.25 0.93 -5.85
C ALA A 119 -13.22 1.35 -4.80
N VAL A 120 -13.13 2.67 -4.57
CA VAL A 120 -12.23 3.24 -3.56
C VAL A 120 -12.92 4.40 -2.86
N HIS A 121 -12.80 4.45 -1.52
CA HIS A 121 -13.29 5.55 -0.71
C HIS A 121 -12.40 5.80 0.51
N VAL A 122 -12.50 7.00 1.07
CA VAL A 122 -11.95 7.31 2.39
C VAL A 122 -12.97 6.89 3.43
N GLU A 123 -12.58 6.00 4.33
CA GLU A 123 -13.47 5.47 5.37
C GLU A 123 -13.50 6.38 6.60
N ALA A 124 -12.32 6.82 7.06
CA ALA A 124 -12.17 7.57 8.29
C ALA A 124 -10.90 8.41 8.33
N LEU A 125 -10.91 9.44 9.16
CA LEU A 125 -9.72 10.05 9.73
C LEU A 125 -9.61 9.58 11.18
N LEU A 126 -8.41 9.18 11.58
CA LEU A 126 -8.14 8.59 12.89
C LEU A 126 -7.06 9.39 13.60
N PRO A 127 -7.22 9.66 14.91
CA PRO A 127 -6.14 10.24 15.69
C PRO A 127 -4.99 9.26 15.81
N HIS A 128 -3.78 9.76 15.69
CA HIS A 128 -2.55 9.01 15.88
C HIS A 128 -1.57 9.84 16.71
N ARG A 129 -0.77 9.20 17.58
CA ARG A 129 0.20 9.90 18.46
C ARG A 129 1.21 10.80 17.72
N ARG A 130 1.41 10.65 16.42
CA ARG A 130 2.31 11.47 15.59
C ARG A 130 1.56 12.31 14.56
N GLY A 131 0.22 12.44 14.67
CA GLY A 131 -0.57 13.19 13.69
C GLY A 131 -1.95 12.61 13.44
N THR A 132 -2.39 12.62 12.20
CA THR A 132 -3.69 12.09 11.75
C THR A 132 -3.49 11.02 10.69
N GLU A 133 -4.16 9.90 10.83
CA GLU A 133 -4.23 8.85 9.82
C GLU A 133 -5.52 8.92 9.01
N ALA A 134 -5.42 8.70 7.71
CA ALA A 134 -6.57 8.42 6.86
C ALA A 134 -6.65 6.94 6.57
N ALA A 135 -7.82 6.34 6.79
CA ALA A 135 -8.15 4.99 6.35
C ALA A 135 -8.79 5.05 4.95
N VAL A 136 -8.20 4.33 4.01
CA VAL A 136 -8.68 4.24 2.62
C VAL A 136 -9.00 2.79 2.31
N VAL A 137 -10.22 2.56 1.87
CA VAL A 137 -10.72 1.23 1.49
C VAL A 137 -10.73 1.10 -0.02
N THR A 138 -10.26 -0.05 -0.50
CA THR A 138 -10.37 -0.48 -1.89
C THR A 138 -11.13 -1.79 -1.93
N GLU A 139 -12.16 -1.88 -2.74
CA GLU A 139 -13.00 -3.05 -2.95
C GLU A 139 -12.91 -3.54 -4.38
N LEU A 140 -12.94 -4.85 -4.57
CA LEU A 140 -13.11 -5.48 -5.87
C LEU A 140 -14.32 -6.42 -5.80
N ARG A 141 -15.27 -6.22 -6.71
CA ARG A 141 -16.46 -7.05 -6.82
C ARG A 141 -16.50 -7.78 -8.16
N ALA A 142 -16.99 -9.00 -8.13
CA ALA A 142 -17.30 -9.78 -9.33
C ALA A 142 -18.78 -10.19 -9.23
N ASP A 143 -19.54 -9.94 -10.28
CA ASP A 143 -20.99 -10.25 -10.37
C ASP A 143 -21.80 -9.73 -9.15
N GLY A 144 -21.38 -8.60 -8.58
CA GLY A 144 -21.98 -7.99 -7.40
C GLY A 144 -21.39 -8.43 -6.06
N ASP A 145 -20.72 -9.56 -5.99
CA ASP A 145 -20.12 -10.10 -4.77
C ASP A 145 -18.78 -9.45 -4.46
N LEU A 146 -18.54 -9.12 -3.19
CA LEU A 146 -17.26 -8.63 -2.69
C LEU A 146 -16.25 -9.78 -2.64
N VAL A 147 -15.35 -9.85 -3.62
CA VAL A 147 -14.36 -10.92 -3.75
C VAL A 147 -13.00 -10.56 -3.17
N TRP A 148 -12.72 -9.26 -3.04
CA TRP A 148 -11.50 -8.76 -2.44
C TRP A 148 -11.69 -7.35 -1.88
N GLU A 149 -11.00 -7.07 -0.78
CA GLU A 149 -10.93 -5.73 -0.20
C GLU A 149 -9.55 -5.46 0.43
N SER A 150 -9.18 -4.18 0.53
CA SER A 150 -8.09 -3.75 1.40
C SER A 150 -8.45 -2.47 2.15
N ARG A 151 -7.88 -2.34 3.34
CA ARG A 151 -7.91 -1.13 4.16
C ARG A 151 -6.48 -0.69 4.43
N SER A 152 -6.10 0.45 3.87
CA SER A 152 -4.78 1.07 4.05
C SER A 152 -4.86 2.27 4.96
N THR A 153 -3.85 2.49 5.82
CA THR A 153 -3.74 3.69 6.64
C THR A 153 -2.57 4.55 6.18
N TYR A 154 -2.81 5.85 6.09
CA TYR A 154 -1.84 6.85 5.64
C TYR A 154 -1.71 7.95 6.68
N LEU A 155 -0.53 8.12 7.27
CA LEU A 155 -0.25 9.08 8.34
C LEU A 155 0.30 10.39 7.78
N ALA A 156 -0.39 11.50 8.08
CA ALA A 156 0.14 12.85 8.02
C ALA A 156 0.70 13.23 9.39
N ARG A 157 2.02 13.46 9.46
CA ARG A 157 2.68 13.82 10.73
C ARG A 157 2.46 15.29 11.04
N HIS A 158 2.02 15.59 12.27
CA HIS A 158 1.92 16.94 12.83
C HIS A 158 1.93 16.85 14.36
N ARG A 159 2.08 17.99 15.04
CA ARG A 159 1.97 18.04 16.51
C ARG A 159 0.54 17.73 16.92
N THR A 160 0.40 16.88 17.95
CA THR A 160 -0.89 16.53 18.57
C THR A 160 -0.85 16.93 20.04
N GLU A 161 -1.97 17.35 20.59
CA GLU A 161 -2.10 17.58 22.02
C GLU A 161 -1.95 16.26 22.76
N GLY A 162 -1.03 16.17 23.73
CA GLY A 162 -0.79 14.94 24.53
C GLY A 162 0.36 14.04 24.04
N THR A 163 1.24 14.52 23.17
CA THR A 163 2.38 13.73 22.64
C THR A 163 3.55 13.50 23.59
N ASP A 164 3.51 14.04 24.82
CA ASP A 164 4.64 13.96 25.76
C ASP A 164 4.71 12.68 26.59
N SER A 165 3.78 11.76 26.42
CA SER A 165 3.91 10.43 27.03
C SER A 165 4.83 9.54 26.21
N PRO A 166 5.99 9.10 26.74
CA PRO A 166 6.79 8.07 26.11
C PRO A 166 5.88 6.84 25.94
N GLY A 167 5.65 6.42 24.71
CA GLY A 167 4.94 5.17 24.47
C GLY A 167 5.65 4.04 25.22
N ALA A 168 4.88 3.16 25.86
CA ALA A 168 5.44 1.99 26.53
C ALA A 168 6.49 1.33 25.61
N PRO A 169 7.66 0.91 26.16
CA PRO A 169 8.68 0.24 25.37
C PRO A 169 8.02 -0.94 24.66
N ARG A 170 8.02 -0.91 23.32
CA ARG A 170 7.61 -2.08 22.56
C ARG A 170 8.57 -3.19 22.93
N GLN A 171 8.05 -4.26 23.51
CA GLN A 171 8.79 -5.51 23.56
C GLN A 171 9.19 -5.83 22.13
N GLU A 172 10.48 -5.81 21.85
CA GLU A 172 11.00 -6.30 20.58
C GLU A 172 10.72 -7.80 20.53
N GLU A 173 9.74 -8.17 19.72
CA GLU A 173 9.49 -9.58 19.46
C GLU A 173 10.74 -10.20 18.85
N ALA A 174 11.11 -11.40 19.33
CA ALA A 174 12.24 -12.13 18.79
C ALA A 174 12.11 -12.27 17.26
N PRO A 175 13.22 -12.12 16.52
CA PRO A 175 13.21 -12.28 15.07
C PRO A 175 12.65 -13.63 14.65
N LEU A 176 11.87 -13.64 13.57
CA LEU A 176 11.38 -14.87 12.98
C LEU A 176 12.51 -15.65 12.30
N PRO A 177 12.39 -16.98 12.19
CA PRO A 177 13.36 -17.79 11.46
C PRO A 177 13.57 -17.25 10.03
N VAL A 178 14.83 -16.98 9.69
CA VAL A 178 15.21 -16.51 8.34
C VAL A 178 14.91 -17.60 7.32
N ARG A 179 14.26 -17.21 6.22
CA ARG A 179 13.88 -18.07 5.10
C ARG A 179 14.58 -17.70 3.80
N ALA A 180 14.87 -16.40 3.60
CA ALA A 180 15.55 -15.92 2.42
C ALA A 180 16.31 -14.62 2.72
N GLU A 181 17.32 -14.33 1.91
CA GLU A 181 18.00 -13.04 1.84
C GLU A 181 17.85 -12.46 0.44
N TRP A 182 17.55 -11.17 0.36
CA TRP A 182 17.37 -10.50 -0.92
C TRP A 182 18.29 -9.30 -1.05
N ARG A 183 19.09 -9.30 -2.12
CA ARG A 183 19.87 -8.13 -2.54
C ARG A 183 19.01 -7.24 -3.43
N LEU A 184 18.77 -6.02 -2.99
CA LEU A 184 17.89 -5.07 -3.64
C LEU A 184 18.72 -4.13 -4.51
N ALA A 185 18.46 -4.14 -5.81
CA ALA A 185 19.12 -3.26 -6.75
C ALA A 185 18.64 -1.80 -6.59
N GLY A 186 19.50 -0.83 -6.90
CA GLY A 186 19.17 0.60 -6.80
C GLY A 186 18.08 1.08 -7.76
N ASP A 187 17.73 0.29 -8.78
CA ASP A 187 16.66 0.57 -9.73
C ASP A 187 15.31 -0.07 -9.38
N LEU A 188 15.24 -0.83 -8.29
CA LEU A 188 14.03 -1.54 -7.87
C LEU A 188 12.81 -0.62 -7.77
N GLY A 189 12.99 0.59 -7.19
CA GLY A 189 11.92 1.57 -7.09
C GLY A 189 11.38 2.00 -8.47
N ARG A 190 12.26 2.18 -9.46
CA ARG A 190 11.86 2.52 -10.84
C ARG A 190 11.13 1.37 -11.52
N ARG A 191 11.62 0.13 -11.36
CA ARG A 191 10.97 -1.08 -11.92
C ARG A 191 9.58 -1.29 -11.33
N TYR A 192 9.46 -1.20 -10.01
CA TYR A 192 8.15 -1.31 -9.37
C TYR A 192 7.23 -0.16 -9.75
N GLY A 193 7.73 1.09 -9.76
CA GLY A 193 6.96 2.26 -10.18
C GLY A 193 6.48 2.19 -11.63
N ALA A 194 7.23 1.53 -12.53
CA ALA A 194 6.80 1.28 -13.91
C ALA A 194 5.64 0.27 -13.98
N ALA A 195 5.67 -0.77 -13.14
CA ALA A 195 4.65 -1.83 -13.10
C ALA A 195 3.38 -1.38 -12.35
N SER A 196 3.52 -0.72 -11.19
CA SER A 196 2.41 -0.31 -10.33
C SER A 196 1.81 1.05 -10.70
N GLY A 197 2.59 1.90 -11.38
CA GLY A 197 2.22 3.30 -11.63
C GLY A 197 2.61 4.25 -10.49
N ASP A 198 2.99 3.76 -9.31
CA ASP A 198 3.45 4.60 -8.21
C ASP A 198 4.85 5.16 -8.50
N ARG A 199 4.88 6.37 -9.00
CA ARG A 199 6.11 7.11 -9.34
C ARG A 199 6.42 8.22 -8.34
N ASN A 200 6.15 7.98 -7.06
CA ASN A 200 6.54 8.92 -6.02
C ASN A 200 8.08 9.12 -6.06
N PRO A 201 8.57 10.36 -6.15
CA PRO A 201 9.98 10.68 -6.33
C PRO A 201 10.95 10.06 -5.32
N ILE A 202 10.46 9.77 -4.10
CA ILE A 202 11.28 9.14 -3.03
C ILE A 202 11.77 7.73 -3.39
N HIS A 203 11.10 7.08 -4.33
CA HIS A 203 11.42 5.71 -4.77
C HIS A 203 12.26 5.66 -6.04
N LEU A 204 12.32 6.77 -6.80
CA LEU A 204 12.84 6.74 -8.16
C LEU A 204 14.33 7.07 -8.24
N HIS A 205 14.78 8.06 -7.45
CA HIS A 205 16.16 8.52 -7.54
C HIS A 205 16.67 9.05 -6.17
N PRO A 206 17.96 8.83 -5.83
CA PRO A 206 18.52 9.29 -4.55
C PRO A 206 18.43 10.82 -4.37
N LEU A 207 18.63 11.61 -5.43
CA LEU A 207 18.56 13.08 -5.34
C LEU A 207 17.14 13.55 -5.00
N THR A 208 16.13 12.95 -5.61
CA THR A 208 14.74 13.32 -5.30
C THR A 208 14.33 12.83 -3.91
N ALA A 209 14.82 11.66 -3.47
CA ALA A 209 14.57 11.15 -2.12
C ALA A 209 15.14 12.09 -1.04
N ARG A 210 16.33 12.68 -1.27
CA ARG A 210 16.96 13.64 -0.35
C ARG A 210 16.12 14.89 -0.09
N LEU A 211 15.39 15.37 -1.10
CA LEU A 211 14.47 16.51 -0.95
C LEU A 211 13.34 16.21 0.04
N PHE A 212 13.04 14.93 0.31
CA PHE A 212 12.05 14.46 1.26
C PHE A 212 12.65 13.88 2.55
N GLY A 213 13.95 14.13 2.80
CA GLY A 213 14.64 13.71 4.04
C GLY A 213 15.15 12.27 4.06
N PHE A 214 15.16 11.57 2.91
CA PHE A 214 15.74 10.23 2.80
C PHE A 214 17.14 10.30 2.21
N PRO A 215 18.17 9.71 2.84
CA PRO A 215 19.55 9.78 2.33
C PRO A 215 19.72 9.04 0.99
N ARG A 216 18.88 8.06 0.70
CA ARG A 216 18.84 7.24 -0.52
C ARG A 216 17.40 7.04 -0.99
N ALA A 217 17.20 6.59 -2.23
CA ALA A 217 15.89 6.07 -2.65
C ALA A 217 15.47 4.90 -1.74
N ILE A 218 14.17 4.73 -1.56
CA ILE A 218 13.61 3.67 -0.73
C ILE A 218 12.69 2.77 -1.55
N ALA A 219 12.59 1.50 -1.19
CA ALA A 219 11.61 0.59 -1.79
C ALA A 219 10.19 1.03 -1.44
N HIS A 220 9.23 0.74 -2.33
CA HIS A 220 7.82 0.93 -2.03
C HIS A 220 7.37 -0.05 -0.94
N GLY A 221 6.61 0.42 0.04
CA GLY A 221 6.07 -0.46 1.07
C GLY A 221 5.25 -1.62 0.49
N MET A 222 4.41 -1.33 -0.51
CA MET A 222 3.61 -2.36 -1.17
C MET A 222 4.43 -3.36 -1.99
N TRP A 223 5.61 -2.97 -2.51
CA TRP A 223 6.56 -3.95 -3.05
C TRP A 223 7.03 -4.92 -1.97
N SER A 224 7.38 -4.41 -0.78
CA SER A 224 7.85 -5.24 0.34
C SER A 224 6.78 -6.25 0.77
N VAL A 225 5.52 -5.83 0.91
CA VAL A 225 4.40 -6.75 1.21
C VAL A 225 4.23 -7.78 0.09
N ALA A 226 4.19 -7.34 -1.17
CA ALA A 226 4.01 -8.22 -2.30
C ALA A 226 5.13 -9.27 -2.41
N ARG A 227 6.39 -8.85 -2.22
CA ARG A 227 7.56 -9.75 -2.26
C ARG A 227 7.54 -10.76 -1.12
N CYS A 228 7.15 -10.32 0.10
CA CYS A 228 6.99 -11.24 1.22
C CYS A 228 5.89 -12.27 0.95
N LEU A 229 4.74 -11.85 0.41
CA LEU A 229 3.64 -12.78 0.10
C LEU A 229 3.96 -13.72 -1.05
N ALA A 230 4.74 -13.29 -2.04
CA ALA A 230 5.22 -14.15 -3.11
C ALA A 230 6.12 -15.28 -2.57
N GLU A 231 6.96 -14.99 -1.57
CA GLU A 231 7.81 -15.98 -0.91
C GLU A 231 7.04 -16.86 0.09
N HIS A 232 6.09 -16.22 0.81
CA HIS A 232 5.28 -16.90 1.83
C HIS A 232 4.39 -17.99 1.23
N GLY A 233 3.90 -17.75 0.00
CA GLY A 233 2.80 -18.48 -0.58
C GLY A 233 1.48 -18.14 0.12
N THR A 234 0.42 -17.97 -0.63
CA THR A 234 -0.89 -17.63 -0.04
C THR A 234 -1.97 -18.56 -0.55
N PRO A 235 -2.87 -19.06 0.34
CA PRO A 235 -4.04 -19.80 -0.10
C PRO A 235 -4.96 -18.91 -0.96
N GLU A 236 -5.85 -19.53 -1.73
CA GLU A 236 -6.78 -18.81 -2.62
C GLU A 236 -7.69 -17.83 -1.87
N ALA A 237 -8.16 -18.21 -0.70
CA ALA A 237 -8.86 -17.33 0.23
C ALA A 237 -7.92 -16.97 1.39
N VAL A 238 -7.57 -15.68 1.54
CA VAL A 238 -6.53 -15.24 2.47
C VAL A 238 -6.87 -13.89 3.09
N THR A 239 -6.55 -13.76 4.37
CA THR A 239 -6.47 -12.47 5.06
C THR A 239 -5.02 -12.16 5.36
N VAL A 240 -4.59 -10.95 5.06
CA VAL A 240 -3.23 -10.45 5.34
C VAL A 240 -3.33 -9.16 6.11
N ARG A 241 -2.47 -8.99 7.12
CA ARG A 241 -2.21 -7.71 7.77
C ARG A 241 -0.73 -7.43 7.72
N ALA A 242 -0.37 -6.20 7.38
CA ALA A 242 1.03 -5.77 7.35
C ALA A 242 1.19 -4.35 7.89
N ALA A 243 2.27 -4.12 8.64
CA ALA A 243 2.62 -2.83 9.21
C ALA A 243 4.02 -2.41 8.76
N PHE A 244 4.11 -1.20 8.19
CA PHE A 244 5.36 -0.61 7.75
C PHE A 244 6.07 0.06 8.95
N LYS A 245 7.27 -0.41 9.29
CA LYS A 245 8.01 0.04 10.49
C LYS A 245 9.10 1.04 10.15
N ALA A 246 9.85 0.79 9.08
CA ALA A 246 10.92 1.65 8.61
C ALA A 246 11.05 1.58 7.08
N PRO A 247 11.55 2.64 6.43
CA PRO A 247 11.85 2.60 4.99
C PRO A 247 12.98 1.62 4.70
N VAL A 248 12.89 0.89 3.59
CA VAL A 248 13.94 -0.01 3.08
C VAL A 248 14.82 0.77 2.11
N PRO A 249 16.09 1.09 2.44
CA PRO A 249 16.98 1.85 1.56
C PRO A 249 17.40 1.07 0.31
N LEU A 250 17.59 1.77 -0.82
CA LEU A 250 18.05 1.20 -2.09
C LEU A 250 19.37 1.84 -2.55
N PRO A 251 20.34 1.03 -3.03
CA PRO A 251 20.41 -0.42 -2.91
C PRO A 251 20.59 -0.88 -1.45
N GLY A 252 20.31 -2.14 -1.18
CA GLY A 252 20.47 -2.73 0.16
C GLY A 252 20.28 -4.24 0.17
N THR A 253 20.47 -4.83 1.33
CA THR A 253 20.18 -6.24 1.59
C THR A 253 19.12 -6.34 2.67
N VAL A 254 18.18 -7.25 2.53
CA VAL A 254 17.17 -7.52 3.55
C VAL A 254 16.97 -9.02 3.71
N THR A 255 16.68 -9.44 4.93
CA THR A 255 16.32 -10.81 5.26
C THR A 255 14.81 -10.92 5.43
N TYR A 256 14.25 -11.96 4.82
CA TYR A 256 12.87 -12.38 4.99
C TYR A 256 12.81 -13.47 6.07
N GLY A 257 12.11 -13.18 7.16
CA GLY A 257 11.81 -14.14 8.23
C GLY A 257 10.34 -14.56 8.16
N ALA A 258 10.04 -15.84 8.41
CA ALA A 258 8.66 -16.33 8.47
C ALA A 258 8.49 -17.55 9.37
N GLY A 259 7.31 -17.63 10.02
CA GLY A 259 6.88 -18.75 10.85
C GLY A 259 5.48 -18.54 11.42
N ASN A 260 4.70 -19.62 11.54
CA ASN A 260 3.36 -19.63 12.12
C ASN A 260 2.40 -18.57 11.52
N GLY A 261 2.39 -18.44 10.18
CA GLY A 261 1.56 -17.46 9.47
C GLY A 261 2.09 -16.02 9.55
N ARG A 262 3.14 -15.76 10.31
CA ARG A 262 3.78 -14.44 10.43
C ARG A 262 4.94 -14.31 9.48
N PHE A 263 5.23 -13.08 9.07
CA PHE A 263 6.40 -12.74 8.25
C PHE A 263 6.96 -11.37 8.64
N GLU A 264 8.24 -11.19 8.38
CA GLU A 264 8.92 -9.91 8.60
C GLU A 264 10.04 -9.67 7.58
N LEU A 265 10.44 -8.41 7.48
CA LEU A 265 11.57 -7.98 6.68
C LEU A 265 12.52 -7.14 7.54
N ARG A 266 13.80 -7.53 7.63
CA ARG A 266 14.84 -6.84 8.38
C ARG A 266 16.02 -6.53 7.48
N ASP A 267 16.80 -5.50 7.81
CA ASP A 267 18.12 -5.29 7.21
C ASP A 267 19.19 -6.12 7.93
N ASP A 268 20.45 -5.98 7.49
CA ASP A 268 21.63 -6.64 8.02
C ASP A 268 22.01 -6.17 9.45
N GLU A 269 21.52 -5.00 9.87
CA GLU A 269 21.64 -4.50 11.24
C GLU A 269 20.51 -5.02 12.17
N GLY A 270 19.59 -5.83 11.63
CA GLY A 270 18.45 -6.39 12.36
C GLY A 270 17.25 -5.44 12.49
N ARG A 271 17.30 -4.25 11.88
CA ARG A 271 16.22 -3.28 11.93
C ARG A 271 14.97 -3.79 11.21
N LEU A 272 13.84 -3.77 11.89
CA LEU A 272 12.56 -4.20 11.34
C LEU A 272 11.99 -3.14 10.38
N HIS A 273 11.78 -3.52 9.12
CA HIS A 273 11.17 -2.70 8.07
C HIS A 273 9.69 -2.98 7.87
N LEU A 274 9.30 -4.24 7.94
CA LEU A 274 7.94 -4.71 7.74
C LEU A 274 7.67 -5.86 8.70
N SER A 275 6.48 -5.89 9.28
CA SER A 275 5.93 -7.08 9.96
C SER A 275 4.54 -7.35 9.45
N GLY A 276 4.16 -8.62 9.34
CA GLY A 276 2.82 -8.98 8.89
C GLY A 276 2.44 -10.40 9.27
N GLU A 277 1.20 -10.71 9.00
CA GLU A 277 0.59 -12.03 9.16
C GLU A 277 -0.27 -12.35 7.94
N ALA A 278 -0.31 -13.61 7.57
CA ALA A 278 -1.16 -14.14 6.52
C ALA A 278 -1.79 -15.45 7.01
N GLY A 279 -3.10 -15.54 6.87
CA GLY A 279 -3.87 -16.72 7.28
C GLY A 279 -5.00 -17.00 6.30
N ARG A 280 -5.57 -18.22 6.35
CA ARG A 280 -6.75 -18.53 5.57
C ARG A 280 -7.89 -17.60 5.93
N TYR A 281 -8.59 -17.06 4.93
CA TYR A 281 -9.89 -16.47 5.16
C TYR A 281 -10.88 -17.60 5.49
N PRO A 282 -11.66 -17.50 6.58
CA PRO A 282 -12.64 -18.54 6.93
C PRO A 282 -13.60 -18.75 5.76
N ALA A 283 -13.83 -20.01 5.40
CA ALA A 283 -14.97 -20.31 4.53
C ALA A 283 -16.26 -19.99 5.28
N ALA A 284 -17.19 -19.34 4.61
CA ALA A 284 -18.52 -19.04 5.15
C ALA A 284 -19.32 -20.34 5.37
#